data_bf987b2b4b7c12b324db92a079c8562d
#
_entry.id   bf987b2b4b7c12b324db92a079c8562d
#
_cell.length_a   1.000
_cell.length_b   1.000
_cell.length_c   1.000
_cell.angle_alpha   90.00
_cell.angle_beta   90.00
_cell.angle_gamma   90.00
#
_symmetry.space_group_name_H-M   'P 1'
#
loop_
_entity.id
_entity.type
_entity.pdbx_description
1 polymer ?
#
loop_
_entity_poly.entity_id
_entity_poly.type
_entity_poly.pdbx_seq_one_letter_code
_entity_poly.pdbx_strand_id
1 'polypeptide(L)'
;MLYWSQIPLVRLLFPFILGILSAFYYAEFQHLESSIYSSISILLFIIFLYFTLNSYKFRWVFGVVGNLLFYLLGFIWCSISLSNHAVTFLPSEEPVRWFGKVTEINKQTDSSSSALVQLSHYYDSCKRWVATEEKINFYLKDTTKIKVGNWISTDSYLNRIEGAKNPAQFDYAEFMQKRFVYYQTFSKSVEVHFHEESLSSYSAEIRESLIQKFKNAGIDGNRLAVLIAISLGDKSYLEESLKNNYAGAGAMHILAVSGLHVGIV
;
A
#
# COMPACT_ATOMS: atom_id res chain seq x y z
N MET A 1 -9.66 -21.49 31.01
CA MET A 1 -9.22 -20.12 31.29
C MET A 1 -7.80 -19.97 30.79
N LEU A 2 -7.57 -19.13 29.78
CA LEU A 2 -6.23 -18.80 29.29
C LEU A 2 -5.55 -17.92 30.34
N TYR A 3 -4.51 -18.45 31.00
CA TYR A 3 -3.72 -17.68 31.95
C TYR A 3 -2.90 -16.63 31.20
N TRP A 4 -3.17 -15.36 31.46
CA TRP A 4 -2.43 -14.21 30.90
C TRP A 4 -0.90 -14.31 31.07
N SER A 5 -0.46 -15.11 32.06
CA SER A 5 0.96 -15.40 32.28
C SER A 5 1.61 -16.27 31.21
N GLN A 6 0.82 -17.01 30.42
CA GLN A 6 1.32 -17.98 29.46
C GLN A 6 1.49 -17.37 28.04
N ILE A 7 1.05 -16.12 27.82
CA ILE A 7 1.08 -15.47 26.50
C ILE A 7 1.77 -14.08 26.61
N PRO A 8 3.09 -14.05 26.84
CA PRO A 8 3.82 -12.78 27.05
C PRO A 8 3.75 -11.84 25.84
N LEU A 9 3.75 -12.39 24.62
CA LEU A 9 3.68 -11.59 23.38
C LEU A 9 2.35 -10.82 23.24
N VAL A 10 1.23 -11.40 23.65
CA VAL A 10 -0.08 -10.72 23.60
C VAL A 10 -0.13 -9.52 24.56
N ARG A 11 0.55 -9.61 25.69
CA ARG A 11 0.63 -8.47 26.64
C ARG A 11 1.38 -7.28 26.06
N LEU A 12 2.42 -7.52 25.25
CA LEU A 12 3.22 -6.48 24.62
C LEU A 12 2.55 -5.93 23.36
N LEU A 13 1.72 -6.74 22.71
CA LEU A 13 0.96 -6.33 21.52
C LEU A 13 -0.07 -5.24 21.84
N PHE A 14 -0.71 -5.30 23.03
CA PHE A 14 -1.73 -4.34 23.42
C PHE A 14 -1.18 -2.88 23.50
N PRO A 15 -0.10 -2.59 24.25
CA PRO A 15 0.49 -1.25 24.26
C PRO A 15 1.04 -0.84 22.89
N PHE A 16 1.56 -1.76 22.08
CA PHE A 16 2.01 -1.46 20.72
C PHE A 16 0.85 -0.96 19.84
N ILE A 17 -0.31 -1.65 19.85
CA ILE A 17 -1.51 -1.21 19.12
C ILE A 17 -2.00 0.15 19.64
N LEU A 18 -2.00 0.39 20.96
CA LEU A 18 -2.37 1.70 21.50
C LEU A 18 -1.43 2.79 21.02
N GLY A 19 -0.13 2.51 20.88
CA GLY A 19 0.84 3.44 20.32
C GLY A 19 0.49 3.81 18.86
N ILE A 20 0.17 2.83 18.03
CA ILE A 20 -0.27 3.06 16.64
C ILE A 20 -1.53 3.92 16.61
N LEU A 21 -2.57 3.57 17.38
CA LEU A 21 -3.83 4.31 17.40
C LEU A 21 -3.65 5.76 17.86
N SER A 22 -2.80 5.98 18.88
CA SER A 22 -2.50 7.33 19.33
C SER A 22 -1.74 8.15 18.27
N ALA A 23 -0.83 7.55 17.51
CA ALA A 23 -0.13 8.22 16.41
C ALA A 23 -1.11 8.66 15.31
N PHE A 24 -2.08 7.82 14.94
CA PHE A 24 -3.14 8.21 14.00
C PHE A 24 -3.96 9.40 14.50
N TYR A 25 -4.33 9.41 15.78
CA TYR A 25 -5.07 10.50 16.37
C TYR A 25 -4.27 11.81 16.38
N TYR A 26 -2.97 11.75 16.71
CA TYR A 26 -2.07 12.90 16.69
C TYR A 26 -1.74 13.41 15.29
N ALA A 27 -1.79 12.55 14.27
CA ALA A 27 -1.53 12.94 12.88
C ALA A 27 -2.50 14.02 12.36
N GLU A 28 -3.72 14.07 12.88
CA GLU A 28 -4.70 15.13 12.57
C GLU A 28 -4.26 16.53 13.09
N PHE A 29 -3.34 16.63 14.04
CA PHE A 29 -2.98 17.86 14.76
C PHE A 29 -1.66 18.52 14.31
N GLN A 30 -1.18 18.30 13.09
CA GLN A 30 -0.06 19.05 12.43
C GLN A 30 1.29 19.15 13.16
N HIS A 31 1.55 18.40 14.23
CA HIS A 31 2.83 18.46 14.99
C HIS A 31 3.64 17.16 14.93
N LEU A 32 3.63 16.49 13.77
CA LEU A 32 4.21 15.14 13.66
C LEU A 32 5.73 15.13 13.92
N GLU A 33 6.47 16.10 13.40
CA GLU A 33 7.93 16.14 13.54
C GLU A 33 8.38 16.34 15.00
N SER A 34 7.77 17.28 15.71
CA SER A 34 8.11 17.52 17.11
C SER A 34 7.75 16.33 18.02
N SER A 35 6.68 15.61 17.70
CA SER A 35 6.26 14.43 18.46
C SER A 35 7.17 13.23 18.24
N ILE A 36 7.78 13.06 17.05
CA ILE A 36 8.78 12.03 16.78
C ILE A 36 10.02 12.25 17.66
N TYR A 37 10.56 13.46 17.67
CA TYR A 37 11.74 13.79 18.48
C TYR A 37 11.49 13.64 19.98
N SER A 38 10.33 14.07 20.47
CA SER A 38 9.96 13.90 21.86
C SER A 38 9.83 12.42 22.24
N SER A 39 9.23 11.61 21.37
CA SER A 39 9.08 10.17 21.59
C SER A 39 10.43 9.45 21.63
N ILE A 40 11.36 9.80 20.76
CA ILE A 40 12.73 9.26 20.77
C ILE A 40 13.45 9.64 22.07
N SER A 41 13.31 10.90 22.51
CA SER A 41 13.92 11.37 23.75
C SER A 41 13.39 10.64 25.00
N ILE A 42 12.07 10.41 25.04
CA ILE A 42 11.45 9.64 26.13
C ILE A 42 11.91 8.18 26.08
N LEU A 43 12.01 7.57 24.91
CA LEU A 43 12.50 6.21 24.74
C LEU A 43 13.94 6.07 25.26
N LEU A 44 14.82 6.97 24.89
CA LEU A 44 16.21 7.00 25.37
C LEU A 44 16.30 7.19 26.89
N PHE A 45 15.44 8.04 27.45
CA PHE A 45 15.35 8.25 28.89
C PHE A 45 14.89 7.00 29.63
N ILE A 46 13.92 6.26 29.09
CA ILE A 46 13.43 5.00 29.66
C ILE A 46 14.52 3.93 29.61
N ILE A 47 15.26 3.81 28.51
CA ILE A 47 16.40 2.90 28.40
C ILE A 47 17.48 3.24 29.43
N PHE A 48 17.78 4.53 29.61
CA PHE A 48 18.71 5.00 30.62
C PHE A 48 18.28 4.64 32.03
N LEU A 49 17.01 4.88 32.38
CA LEU A 49 16.44 4.48 33.67
C LEU A 49 16.51 2.97 33.89
N TYR A 50 16.26 2.18 32.86
CA TYR A 50 16.36 0.72 32.93
C TYR A 50 17.76 0.25 33.36
N PHE A 51 18.80 0.80 32.76
CA PHE A 51 20.18 0.46 33.10
C PHE A 51 20.61 0.96 34.50
N THR A 52 20.03 2.08 34.99
CA THR A 52 20.37 2.65 36.26
C THR A 52 19.62 1.99 37.44
N LEU A 53 18.40 1.47 37.19
CA LEU A 53 17.53 0.90 38.24
C LEU A 53 17.58 -0.64 38.31
N ASN A 54 18.60 -1.29 37.80
CA ASN A 54 18.73 -2.74 37.72
C ASN A 54 18.90 -3.39 39.12
N SER A 55 17.94 -3.11 40.03
CA SER A 55 17.87 -3.68 41.36
C SER A 55 16.67 -4.62 41.44
N TYR A 56 16.86 -5.80 42.06
CA TYR A 56 15.87 -6.86 42.24
C TYR A 56 14.56 -6.38 42.87
N LYS A 57 14.65 -5.30 43.62
CA LYS A 57 13.54 -4.69 44.38
C LYS A 57 12.47 -4.03 43.50
N PHE A 58 12.77 -3.73 42.21
CA PHE A 58 11.91 -2.99 41.31
C PHE A 58 11.41 -3.81 40.11
N ARG A 59 11.20 -5.13 40.28
CA ARG A 59 10.73 -5.99 39.15
C ARG A 59 9.42 -5.56 38.49
N TRP A 60 8.52 -4.90 39.25
CA TRP A 60 7.27 -4.37 38.70
C TRP A 60 7.51 -3.19 37.72
N VAL A 61 8.55 -2.38 37.98
CA VAL A 61 8.96 -1.27 37.14
C VAL A 61 9.39 -1.79 35.78
N PHE A 62 10.04 -2.95 35.69
CA PHE A 62 10.42 -3.61 34.46
C PHE A 62 9.22 -3.89 33.57
N GLY A 63 8.10 -4.35 34.13
CA GLY A 63 6.87 -4.58 33.38
C GLY A 63 6.25 -3.28 32.82
N VAL A 64 6.22 -2.21 33.63
CA VAL A 64 5.72 -0.90 33.19
C VAL A 64 6.60 -0.30 32.11
N VAL A 65 7.92 -0.33 32.30
CA VAL A 65 8.90 0.16 31.33
C VAL A 65 8.80 -0.60 30.01
N GLY A 66 8.66 -1.93 30.07
CA GLY A 66 8.48 -2.76 28.86
C GLY A 66 7.21 -2.39 28.09
N ASN A 67 6.07 -2.24 28.78
CA ASN A 67 4.82 -1.83 28.12
C ASN A 67 4.92 -0.42 27.51
N LEU A 68 5.54 0.53 28.21
CA LEU A 68 5.75 1.89 27.70
C LEU A 68 6.68 1.91 26.49
N LEU A 69 7.71 1.06 26.50
CA LEU A 69 8.63 0.92 25.38
C LEU A 69 7.91 0.41 24.12
N PHE A 70 7.07 -0.62 24.23
CA PHE A 70 6.28 -1.12 23.11
C PHE A 70 5.24 -0.10 22.64
N TYR A 71 4.63 0.66 23.53
CA TYR A 71 3.75 1.77 23.17
C TYR A 71 4.51 2.81 22.31
N LEU A 72 5.67 3.25 22.75
CA LEU A 72 6.50 4.22 22.03
C LEU A 72 7.01 3.67 20.69
N LEU A 73 7.37 2.39 20.62
CA LEU A 73 7.74 1.75 19.36
C LEU A 73 6.60 1.79 18.34
N GLY A 74 5.36 1.45 18.78
CA GLY A 74 4.19 1.53 17.93
C GLY A 74 3.90 2.96 17.45
N PHE A 75 4.01 3.94 18.36
CA PHE A 75 3.82 5.35 18.06
C PHE A 75 4.86 5.87 17.07
N ILE A 76 6.15 5.63 17.31
CA ILE A 76 7.25 6.08 16.44
C ILE A 76 7.15 5.44 15.06
N TRP A 77 6.91 4.12 15.00
CA TRP A 77 6.77 3.40 13.74
C TRP A 77 5.64 3.98 12.87
N CYS A 78 4.48 4.20 13.48
CA CYS A 78 3.34 4.78 12.78
C CYS A 78 3.61 6.24 12.35
N SER A 79 4.21 7.05 13.23
CA SER A 79 4.55 8.44 12.94
C SER A 79 5.53 8.57 11.78
N ILE A 80 6.58 7.74 11.72
CA ILE A 80 7.54 7.71 10.60
C ILE A 80 6.82 7.28 9.31
N SER A 81 5.96 6.26 9.40
CA SER A 81 5.20 5.80 8.24
C SER A 81 4.28 6.89 7.68
N LEU A 82 3.62 7.65 8.56
CA LEU A 82 2.74 8.75 8.15
C LEU A 82 3.52 9.95 7.61
N SER A 83 4.66 10.31 8.21
CA SER A 83 5.49 11.43 7.74
C SER A 83 6.12 11.16 6.37
N ASN A 84 6.54 9.93 6.11
CA ASN A 84 7.07 9.54 4.81
C ASN A 84 6.01 9.56 3.69
N HIS A 85 4.73 9.68 4.05
CA HIS A 85 3.61 9.74 3.11
C HIS A 85 2.87 11.07 3.20
N ALA A 86 3.56 12.15 3.65
CA ALA A 86 3.02 13.49 3.58
C ALA A 86 2.66 13.81 2.13
N VAL A 87 1.39 14.15 1.91
CA VAL A 87 0.86 14.41 0.56
C VAL A 87 1.54 15.63 -0.03
N THR A 88 2.30 15.44 -1.09
CA THR A 88 2.80 16.56 -1.88
C THR A 88 1.67 17.10 -2.73
N PHE A 89 1.44 18.39 -2.69
CA PHE A 89 0.43 19.00 -3.53
C PHE A 89 0.94 19.00 -4.99
N LEU A 90 0.29 18.20 -5.83
CA LEU A 90 0.59 18.16 -7.25
C LEU A 90 -0.28 19.16 -8.03
N PRO A 91 0.26 19.84 -9.06
CA PRO A 91 -0.51 20.77 -9.88
C PRO A 91 -1.58 20.00 -10.67
N SER A 92 -2.83 20.47 -10.60
CA SER A 92 -3.98 19.82 -11.25
C SER A 92 -4.68 20.68 -12.30
N GLU A 93 -4.34 21.96 -12.38
CA GLU A 93 -5.04 22.93 -13.24
C GLU A 93 -4.55 22.87 -14.71
N GLU A 94 -3.31 22.44 -14.93
CA GLU A 94 -2.71 22.32 -16.25
C GLU A 94 -2.16 20.90 -16.46
N PRO A 95 -2.07 20.43 -17.75
CA PRO A 95 -1.39 19.18 -18.03
C PRO A 95 0.10 19.33 -17.74
N VAL A 96 0.63 18.40 -16.97
CA VAL A 96 2.04 18.37 -16.63
C VAL A 96 2.70 17.15 -17.23
N ARG A 97 3.94 17.31 -17.67
CA ARG A 97 4.78 16.17 -18.02
C ARG A 97 5.32 15.56 -16.75
N TRP A 98 5.09 14.27 -16.58
CA TRP A 98 5.60 13.54 -15.45
C TRP A 98 6.35 12.28 -15.87
N PHE A 99 7.22 11.83 -15.00
CA PHE A 99 8.06 10.65 -15.16
C PHE A 99 7.94 9.77 -13.92
N GLY A 100 7.68 8.48 -14.14
CA GLY A 100 7.46 7.57 -13.02
C GLY A 100 7.63 6.10 -13.38
N LYS A 101 7.70 5.26 -12.35
CA LYS A 101 7.86 3.82 -12.45
C LYS A 101 6.54 3.09 -12.20
N VAL A 102 6.19 2.17 -13.07
CA VAL A 102 5.03 1.29 -12.89
C VAL A 102 5.33 0.29 -11.77
N THR A 103 4.57 0.37 -10.68
CA THR A 103 4.75 -0.49 -9.50
C THR A 103 3.78 -1.66 -9.48
N GLU A 104 2.56 -1.47 -10.00
CA GLU A 104 1.51 -2.48 -10.00
C GLU A 104 0.60 -2.29 -11.22
N ILE A 105 0.13 -3.37 -11.81
CA ILE A 105 -0.89 -3.33 -12.88
C ILE A 105 -2.20 -3.83 -12.27
N ASN A 106 -3.22 -2.96 -12.22
CA ASN A 106 -4.53 -3.30 -11.68
C ASN A 106 -5.39 -4.06 -12.70
N LYS A 107 -5.37 -3.59 -13.94
CA LYS A 107 -6.11 -4.21 -15.04
C LYS A 107 -5.44 -3.87 -16.37
N GLN A 108 -5.33 -4.86 -17.25
CA GLN A 108 -4.84 -4.67 -18.60
C GLN A 108 -5.72 -5.42 -19.58
N THR A 109 -6.26 -4.68 -20.56
CA THR A 109 -7.05 -5.20 -21.67
C THR A 109 -6.39 -4.77 -22.99
N ASP A 110 -6.87 -5.26 -24.11
CA ASP A 110 -6.28 -4.90 -25.41
C ASP A 110 -6.44 -3.41 -25.77
N SER A 111 -7.38 -2.70 -25.16
CA SER A 111 -7.68 -1.29 -25.45
C SER A 111 -7.43 -0.33 -24.28
N SER A 112 -7.13 -0.83 -23.10
CA SER A 112 -6.93 0.03 -21.93
C SER A 112 -6.13 -0.69 -20.86
N SER A 113 -5.32 0.09 -20.13
CA SER A 113 -4.55 -0.38 -18.99
C SER A 113 -4.77 0.53 -17.78
N SER A 114 -4.77 -0.05 -16.60
CA SER A 114 -4.83 0.67 -15.33
C SER A 114 -3.71 0.16 -14.44
N ALA A 115 -2.89 1.08 -13.96
CA ALA A 115 -1.69 0.78 -13.19
C ALA A 115 -1.46 1.78 -12.06
N LEU A 116 -0.78 1.36 -11.02
CA LEU A 116 -0.19 2.26 -10.03
C LEU A 116 1.21 2.65 -10.50
N VAL A 117 1.47 3.95 -10.50
CA VAL A 117 2.76 4.52 -10.90
C VAL A 117 3.29 5.33 -9.74
N GLN A 118 4.53 5.08 -9.36
CA GLN A 118 5.27 5.93 -8.44
C GLN A 118 5.96 7.00 -9.25
N LEU A 119 5.56 8.26 -9.04
CA LEU A 119 6.19 9.41 -9.66
C LEU A 119 7.61 9.56 -9.10
N SER A 120 8.54 9.94 -9.96
CA SER A 120 9.88 10.36 -9.59
C SER A 120 10.03 11.87 -9.75
N HIS A 121 9.53 12.40 -10.86
CA HIS A 121 9.60 13.83 -11.17
C HIS A 121 8.37 14.27 -11.95
N TYR A 122 8.01 15.53 -11.81
CA TYR A 122 7.06 16.20 -12.69
C TYR A 122 7.60 17.57 -13.11
N TYR A 123 7.11 18.06 -14.23
CA TYR A 123 7.53 19.34 -14.80
C TYR A 123 6.56 20.41 -14.34
N ASP A 124 7.04 21.32 -13.49
CA ASP A 124 6.24 22.40 -12.91
C ASP A 124 5.96 23.54 -13.90
N SER A 125 4.92 24.34 -13.62
CA SER A 125 4.58 25.57 -14.36
C SER A 125 5.74 26.56 -14.48
N CYS A 126 6.66 26.52 -13.53
CA CYS A 126 7.91 27.28 -13.55
C CYS A 126 9.00 26.69 -14.48
N LYS A 127 8.65 25.71 -15.30
CA LYS A 127 9.58 25.01 -16.25
C LYS A 127 10.75 24.34 -15.56
N ARG A 128 10.53 23.73 -14.38
CA ARG A 128 11.55 22.97 -13.63
C ARG A 128 11.06 21.57 -13.32
N TRP A 129 11.97 20.62 -13.34
CA TRP A 129 11.71 19.28 -12.83
C TRP A 129 11.72 19.30 -11.30
N VAL A 130 10.61 18.88 -10.73
CA VAL A 130 10.42 18.75 -9.28
C VAL A 130 10.38 17.27 -8.93
N ALA A 131 11.24 16.86 -8.00
CA ALA A 131 11.24 15.49 -7.50
C ALA A 131 10.03 15.24 -6.60
N THR A 132 9.43 14.06 -6.72
CA THR A 132 8.31 13.62 -5.89
C THR A 132 8.30 12.11 -5.78
N GLU A 133 7.73 11.58 -4.70
CA GLU A 133 7.57 10.13 -4.49
C GLU A 133 6.09 9.73 -4.43
N GLU A 134 5.20 10.60 -4.93
CA GLU A 134 3.76 10.35 -4.89
C GLU A 134 3.36 9.17 -5.78
N LYS A 135 2.40 8.39 -5.28
CA LYS A 135 1.77 7.32 -6.07
C LYS A 135 0.51 7.85 -6.72
N ILE A 136 0.38 7.56 -8.01
CA ILE A 136 -0.80 7.92 -8.79
C ILE A 136 -1.46 6.69 -9.39
N ASN A 137 -2.78 6.77 -9.57
CA ASN A 137 -3.52 5.78 -10.34
C ASN A 137 -3.60 6.22 -11.80
N PHE A 138 -2.90 5.49 -12.66
CA PHE A 138 -2.74 5.80 -14.07
C PHE A 138 -3.68 4.97 -14.94
N TYR A 139 -4.45 5.63 -15.76
CA TYR A 139 -5.34 5.03 -16.75
C TYR A 139 -4.86 5.35 -18.15
N LEU A 140 -4.48 4.34 -18.90
CA LEU A 140 -4.05 4.43 -20.26
C LEU A 140 -5.14 3.89 -21.19
N LYS A 141 -5.57 4.69 -22.14
CA LYS A 141 -6.47 4.27 -23.22
C LYS A 141 -5.66 4.09 -24.52
N ASP A 142 -4.86 3.05 -24.56
CA ASP A 142 -3.99 2.73 -25.69
C ASP A 142 -3.75 1.22 -25.75
N THR A 143 -3.30 0.75 -26.90
CA THR A 143 -2.87 -0.64 -27.14
C THR A 143 -1.47 -0.94 -26.58
N THR A 144 -0.74 0.08 -26.15
CA THR A 144 0.60 -0.06 -25.57
C THR A 144 0.54 -0.88 -24.28
N LYS A 145 1.19 -2.03 -24.30
CA LYS A 145 1.31 -2.90 -23.10
C LYS A 145 2.40 -2.36 -22.20
N ILE A 146 2.00 -1.95 -21.00
CA ILE A 146 2.93 -1.57 -19.92
C ILE A 146 3.22 -2.77 -19.05
N LYS A 147 4.42 -2.82 -18.44
CA LYS A 147 4.83 -3.86 -17.49
C LYS A 147 5.26 -3.25 -16.17
N VAL A 148 5.14 -4.02 -15.09
CA VAL A 148 5.70 -3.64 -13.80
C VAL A 148 7.22 -3.48 -13.96
N GLY A 149 7.76 -2.37 -13.43
CA GLY A 149 9.17 -2.00 -13.61
C GLY A 149 9.45 -1.09 -14.81
N ASN A 150 8.47 -0.85 -15.69
CA ASN A 150 8.66 0.13 -16.77
C ASN A 150 8.70 1.55 -16.19
N TRP A 151 9.67 2.33 -16.67
CA TRP A 151 9.72 3.77 -16.49
C TRP A 151 9.00 4.43 -17.66
N ILE A 152 8.03 5.26 -17.33
CA ILE A 152 7.11 5.86 -18.29
C ILE A 152 7.03 7.37 -18.11
N SER A 153 6.75 8.08 -19.20
CA SER A 153 6.36 9.49 -19.15
C SER A 153 5.15 9.77 -20.05
N THR A 154 4.39 10.74 -19.67
CA THR A 154 3.29 11.29 -20.48
C THR A 154 2.94 12.69 -20.01
N ASP A 155 2.22 13.42 -20.87
CA ASP A 155 1.63 14.71 -20.55
C ASP A 155 0.16 14.49 -20.20
N SER A 156 -0.21 14.79 -18.93
CA SER A 156 -1.59 14.58 -18.47
C SER A 156 -1.94 15.40 -17.25
N TYR A 157 -3.24 15.55 -16.98
CA TYR A 157 -3.73 16.19 -15.76
C TYR A 157 -3.59 15.25 -14.57
N LEU A 158 -3.04 15.73 -13.48
CA LEU A 158 -2.96 15.02 -12.21
C LEU A 158 -4.16 15.41 -11.34
N ASN A 159 -5.27 14.71 -11.50
CA ASN A 159 -6.51 15.03 -10.81
C ASN A 159 -6.55 14.36 -9.44
N ARG A 160 -6.95 15.12 -8.41
CA ARG A 160 -7.20 14.53 -7.10
C ARG A 160 -8.40 13.59 -7.18
N ILE A 161 -8.31 12.43 -6.54
CA ILE A 161 -9.42 11.48 -6.47
C ILE A 161 -10.50 12.07 -5.57
N GLU A 162 -11.72 12.22 -6.12
CA GLU A 162 -12.87 12.77 -5.38
C GLU A 162 -13.51 11.70 -4.51
N GLY A 163 -13.98 12.10 -3.33
CA GLY A 163 -14.75 11.25 -2.42
C GLY A 163 -16.15 10.94 -2.91
N ALA A 164 -16.84 10.09 -2.18
CA ALA A 164 -18.21 9.71 -2.46
C ALA A 164 -19.12 10.94 -2.40
N LYS A 165 -19.97 11.11 -3.44
CA LYS A 165 -20.93 12.25 -3.53
C LYS A 165 -22.29 11.90 -2.92
N ASN A 166 -22.61 10.62 -2.75
CA ASN A 166 -23.88 10.16 -2.22
C ASN A 166 -23.71 9.48 -0.86
N PRO A 167 -24.65 9.64 0.08
CA PRO A 167 -24.67 8.91 1.33
C PRO A 167 -24.66 7.39 1.09
N ALA A 168 -23.90 6.66 1.88
CA ALA A 168 -23.72 5.21 1.80
C ALA A 168 -23.11 4.66 0.49
N GLN A 169 -22.61 5.53 -0.40
CA GLN A 169 -21.80 5.12 -1.55
C GLN A 169 -20.42 4.70 -1.08
N PHE A 170 -19.84 3.67 -1.73
CA PHE A 170 -18.45 3.30 -1.52
C PHE A 170 -17.53 4.50 -1.79
N ASP A 171 -16.76 4.91 -0.79
CA ASP A 171 -15.79 6.00 -0.95
C ASP A 171 -14.48 5.47 -1.53
N TYR A 172 -14.36 5.66 -2.84
CA TYR A 172 -13.17 5.25 -3.59
C TYR A 172 -11.93 6.09 -3.19
N ALA A 173 -12.12 7.37 -2.86
CA ALA A 173 -11.01 8.21 -2.43
C ALA A 173 -10.44 7.72 -1.08
N GLU A 174 -11.31 7.44 -0.09
CA GLU A 174 -10.88 6.87 1.19
C GLU A 174 -10.18 5.52 1.01
N PHE A 175 -10.70 4.66 0.12
CA PHE A 175 -10.06 3.37 -0.20
C PHE A 175 -8.66 3.55 -0.78
N MET A 176 -8.47 4.49 -1.73
CA MET A 176 -7.18 4.75 -2.36
C MET A 176 -6.22 5.50 -1.42
N GLN A 177 -6.72 6.39 -0.57
CA GLN A 177 -5.92 7.07 0.46
C GLN A 177 -5.29 6.08 1.44
N LYS A 178 -5.97 4.99 1.82
CA LYS A 178 -5.41 3.89 2.64
C LYS A 178 -4.23 3.17 1.96
N ARG A 179 -4.10 3.33 0.64
CA ARG A 179 -2.97 2.84 -0.18
C ARG A 179 -1.96 3.96 -0.50
N PHE A 180 -2.13 5.14 0.11
CA PHE A 180 -1.33 6.35 -0.14
C PHE A 180 -1.40 6.82 -1.61
N VAL A 181 -2.56 6.69 -2.24
CA VAL A 181 -2.83 7.14 -3.60
C VAL A 181 -3.89 8.23 -3.55
N TYR A 182 -3.49 9.45 -3.83
CA TYR A 182 -4.37 10.63 -3.73
C TYR A 182 -4.77 11.19 -5.08
N TYR A 183 -4.01 10.85 -6.13
CA TYR A 183 -4.18 11.39 -7.47
C TYR A 183 -4.42 10.29 -8.49
N GLN A 184 -5.14 10.66 -9.54
CA GLN A 184 -5.37 9.84 -10.70
C GLN A 184 -5.14 10.64 -11.97
N THR A 185 -4.75 9.94 -13.02
CA THR A 185 -4.50 10.57 -14.33
C THR A 185 -4.96 9.67 -15.45
N PHE A 186 -5.36 10.31 -16.54
CA PHE A 186 -5.84 9.65 -17.76
C PHE A 186 -4.98 10.10 -18.93
N SER A 187 -4.44 9.16 -19.70
CA SER A 187 -3.70 9.47 -20.91
C SER A 187 -4.14 8.60 -22.08
N LYS A 188 -3.95 9.14 -23.29
CA LYS A 188 -4.18 8.42 -24.55
C LYS A 188 -2.92 7.78 -25.10
N SER A 189 -1.76 8.22 -24.63
CA SER A 189 -0.46 7.72 -25.08
C SER A 189 0.55 7.77 -23.95
N VAL A 190 1.53 6.92 -24.02
CA VAL A 190 2.60 6.84 -23.02
C VAL A 190 3.92 6.55 -23.73
N GLU A 191 4.98 7.20 -23.30
CA GLU A 191 6.35 6.90 -23.71
C GLU A 191 6.97 5.95 -22.70
N VAL A 192 7.41 4.78 -23.15
CA VAL A 192 8.13 3.81 -22.32
C VAL A 192 9.62 4.01 -22.59
N HIS A 193 10.39 4.34 -21.55
CA HIS A 193 11.81 4.67 -21.68
C HIS A 193 12.71 3.46 -21.46
N PHE A 194 12.60 2.81 -20.30
CA PHE A 194 13.39 1.63 -19.96
C PHE A 194 12.64 0.77 -18.95
N HIS A 195 13.12 -0.45 -18.79
CA HIS A 195 12.64 -1.39 -17.80
C HIS A 195 13.69 -1.58 -16.72
N GLU A 196 13.27 -1.45 -15.46
CA GLU A 196 14.11 -1.68 -14.30
C GLU A 196 13.77 -3.03 -13.67
N GLU A 197 14.77 -3.90 -13.62
CA GLU A 197 14.63 -5.19 -12.94
C GLU A 197 14.55 -4.99 -11.42
N SER A 198 13.53 -5.56 -10.81
CA SER A 198 13.30 -5.53 -9.36
C SER A 198 12.62 -6.82 -8.92
N LEU A 199 12.59 -7.11 -7.63
CA LEU A 199 11.87 -8.28 -7.12
C LEU A 199 10.39 -8.25 -7.53
N SER A 200 9.78 -7.08 -7.60
CA SER A 200 8.39 -6.93 -8.03
C SER A 200 8.21 -7.19 -9.53
N SER A 201 9.12 -6.71 -10.39
CA SER A 201 9.06 -7.01 -11.83
C SER A 201 9.30 -8.49 -12.11
N TYR A 202 10.26 -9.10 -11.43
CA TYR A 202 10.54 -10.52 -11.53
C TYR A 202 9.35 -11.39 -11.09
N SER A 203 8.70 -11.04 -9.96
CA SER A 203 7.49 -11.74 -9.51
C SER A 203 6.32 -11.59 -10.49
N ALA A 204 6.18 -10.42 -11.11
CA ALA A 204 5.16 -10.19 -12.15
C ALA A 204 5.44 -11.02 -13.41
N GLU A 205 6.69 -11.15 -13.83
CA GLU A 205 7.08 -11.99 -14.97
C GLU A 205 6.84 -13.49 -14.71
N ILE A 206 7.18 -13.98 -13.51
CA ILE A 206 6.86 -15.35 -13.11
C ILE A 206 5.35 -15.59 -13.18
N ARG A 207 4.56 -14.66 -12.62
CA ARG A 207 3.09 -14.75 -12.66
C ARG A 207 2.58 -14.83 -14.09
N GLU A 208 3.03 -13.95 -14.98
CA GLU A 208 2.61 -13.96 -16.39
C GLU A 208 3.03 -15.26 -17.09
N SER A 209 4.26 -15.76 -16.84
CA SER A 209 4.74 -17.05 -17.35
C SER A 209 3.85 -18.22 -16.91
N LEU A 210 3.40 -18.22 -15.63
CA LEU A 210 2.49 -19.25 -15.12
C LEU A 210 1.11 -19.16 -15.77
N ILE A 211 0.58 -17.95 -15.96
CA ILE A 211 -0.69 -17.75 -16.65
C ILE A 211 -0.63 -18.27 -18.09
N GLN A 212 0.48 -18.02 -18.81
CA GLN A 212 0.66 -18.53 -20.16
C GLN A 212 0.76 -20.08 -20.18
N LYS A 213 1.42 -20.68 -19.20
CA LYS A 213 1.46 -22.15 -19.06
C LYS A 213 0.07 -22.74 -18.85
N PHE A 214 -0.79 -22.10 -18.02
CA PHE A 214 -2.18 -22.55 -17.82
C PHE A 214 -2.99 -22.46 -19.12
N LYS A 215 -2.86 -21.35 -19.87
CA LYS A 215 -3.50 -21.19 -21.18
C LYS A 215 -3.03 -22.26 -22.18
N ASN A 216 -1.74 -22.52 -22.25
CA ASN A 216 -1.15 -23.54 -23.12
C ASN A 216 -1.59 -24.96 -22.74
N ALA A 217 -1.94 -25.21 -21.47
CA ALA A 217 -2.53 -26.45 -21.01
C ALA A 217 -4.04 -26.59 -21.33
N GLY A 218 -4.62 -25.65 -22.07
CA GLY A 218 -6.02 -25.69 -22.48
C GLY A 218 -7.00 -25.22 -21.39
N ILE A 219 -6.51 -24.51 -20.37
CA ILE A 219 -7.34 -23.93 -19.32
C ILE A 219 -7.71 -22.50 -19.75
N ASP A 220 -9.00 -22.22 -19.92
CA ASP A 220 -9.53 -20.94 -20.40
C ASP A 220 -10.76 -20.45 -19.63
N GLY A 221 -11.23 -19.25 -19.95
CA GLY A 221 -12.46 -18.67 -19.42
C GLY A 221 -12.51 -18.64 -17.88
N ASN A 222 -13.66 -18.99 -17.33
CA ASN A 222 -13.93 -18.97 -15.88
C ASN A 222 -13.01 -19.94 -15.09
N ARG A 223 -12.60 -21.06 -15.68
CA ARG A 223 -11.68 -22.00 -15.04
C ARG A 223 -10.30 -21.37 -14.85
N LEU A 224 -9.81 -20.67 -15.86
CA LEU A 224 -8.54 -19.93 -15.78
C LEU A 224 -8.63 -18.83 -14.73
N ALA A 225 -9.69 -18.02 -14.75
CA ALA A 225 -9.91 -16.94 -13.80
C ALA A 225 -9.89 -17.43 -12.34
N VAL A 226 -10.58 -18.53 -12.05
CA VAL A 226 -10.60 -19.15 -10.71
C VAL A 226 -9.24 -19.72 -10.35
N LEU A 227 -8.56 -20.41 -11.27
CA LEU A 227 -7.24 -20.96 -11.04
C LEU A 227 -6.22 -19.86 -10.71
N ILE A 228 -6.22 -18.76 -11.46
CA ILE A 228 -5.35 -17.60 -11.22
C ILE A 228 -5.66 -16.99 -9.85
N ALA A 229 -6.93 -16.79 -9.51
CA ALA A 229 -7.34 -16.21 -8.23
C ALA A 229 -6.90 -17.08 -7.04
N ILE A 230 -6.99 -18.40 -7.17
CA ILE A 230 -6.63 -19.33 -6.09
C ILE A 230 -5.11 -19.52 -6.00
N SER A 231 -4.40 -19.70 -7.11
CA SER A 231 -2.97 -20.03 -7.12
C SER A 231 -2.06 -18.82 -7.06
N LEU A 232 -2.44 -17.71 -7.70
CA LEU A 232 -1.60 -16.51 -7.83
C LEU A 232 -2.14 -15.30 -7.04
N GLY A 233 -3.32 -15.42 -6.43
CA GLY A 233 -3.97 -14.36 -5.68
C GLY A 233 -4.53 -13.22 -6.54
N ASP A 234 -4.47 -13.33 -7.87
CA ASP A 234 -4.91 -12.29 -8.78
C ASP A 234 -6.40 -12.46 -9.15
N LYS A 235 -7.21 -11.54 -8.64
CA LYS A 235 -8.67 -11.52 -8.83
C LYS A 235 -9.12 -10.66 -10.01
N SER A 236 -8.19 -10.05 -10.74
CA SER A 236 -8.50 -9.15 -11.87
C SER A 236 -9.17 -9.89 -13.04
N TYR A 237 -8.92 -11.19 -13.15
CA TYR A 237 -9.53 -12.06 -14.16
C TYR A 237 -10.96 -12.52 -13.83
N LEU A 238 -11.42 -12.33 -12.58
CA LEU A 238 -12.75 -12.74 -12.16
C LEU A 238 -13.81 -11.73 -12.62
N GLU A 239 -14.72 -12.17 -13.48
CA GLU A 239 -15.88 -11.39 -13.84
C GLU A 239 -16.82 -11.18 -12.64
N GLU A 240 -17.57 -10.09 -12.65
CA GLU A 240 -18.49 -9.74 -11.56
C GLU A 240 -19.60 -10.80 -11.38
N SER A 241 -20.09 -11.39 -12.50
CA SER A 241 -21.05 -12.49 -12.50
C SER A 241 -20.51 -13.70 -11.72
N LEU A 242 -19.23 -14.03 -11.94
CA LEU A 242 -18.57 -15.14 -11.26
C LEU A 242 -18.37 -14.86 -9.78
N LYS A 243 -17.96 -13.64 -9.41
CA LYS A 243 -17.84 -13.21 -8.01
C LYS A 243 -19.18 -13.33 -7.28
N ASN A 244 -20.28 -12.89 -7.92
CA ASN A 244 -21.62 -12.97 -7.35
C ASN A 244 -22.06 -14.41 -7.14
N ASN A 245 -21.74 -15.33 -8.06
CA ASN A 245 -22.03 -16.76 -7.91
C ASN A 245 -21.28 -17.36 -6.71
N TYR A 246 -20.00 -17.02 -6.53
CA TYR A 246 -19.23 -17.46 -5.36
C TYR A 246 -19.73 -16.84 -4.05
N ALA A 247 -20.20 -15.58 -4.09
CA ALA A 247 -20.82 -14.92 -2.95
C ALA A 247 -22.14 -15.58 -2.57
N GLY A 248 -23.01 -15.85 -3.55
CA GLY A 248 -24.29 -16.53 -3.33
C GLY A 248 -24.14 -17.96 -2.81
N ALA A 249 -23.07 -18.66 -3.21
CA ALA A 249 -22.72 -19.98 -2.69
C ALA A 249 -22.02 -19.95 -1.31
N GLY A 250 -21.76 -18.77 -0.73
CA GLY A 250 -20.99 -18.62 0.52
C GLY A 250 -19.51 -18.98 0.40
N ALA A 251 -18.99 -19.14 -0.82
CA ALA A 251 -17.64 -19.63 -1.10
C ALA A 251 -16.60 -18.50 -1.37
N MET A 252 -16.98 -17.24 -1.16
CA MET A 252 -16.07 -16.09 -1.33
C MET A 252 -14.80 -16.17 -0.48
N HIS A 253 -14.88 -16.81 0.69
CA HIS A 253 -13.74 -17.01 1.57
C HIS A 253 -12.62 -17.84 0.91
N ILE A 254 -12.97 -18.80 0.04
CA ILE A 254 -11.99 -19.62 -0.69
C ILE A 254 -11.15 -18.74 -1.62
N LEU A 255 -11.78 -17.79 -2.31
CA LEU A 255 -11.09 -16.82 -3.17
C LEU A 255 -10.30 -15.75 -2.37
N ALA A 256 -10.67 -15.52 -1.10
CA ALA A 256 -10.00 -14.53 -0.26
C ALA A 256 -8.78 -15.10 0.48
N VAL A 257 -8.91 -16.32 1.02
CA VAL A 257 -7.91 -16.94 1.90
C VAL A 257 -6.75 -17.55 1.11
N SER A 258 -7.03 -18.13 -0.06
CA SER A 258 -6.02 -18.82 -0.88
C SER A 258 -4.93 -17.84 -1.39
N GLY A 259 -5.30 -16.63 -1.80
CA GLY A 259 -4.33 -15.61 -2.23
C GLY A 259 -3.38 -15.15 -1.11
N LEU A 260 -3.81 -15.23 0.14
CA LEU A 260 -2.96 -14.88 1.29
C LEU A 260 -1.94 -16.00 1.61
N HIS A 261 -2.32 -17.27 1.43
CA HIS A 261 -1.44 -18.40 1.72
C HIS A 261 -0.34 -18.59 0.67
N VAL A 262 -0.62 -18.30 -0.59
CA VAL A 262 0.35 -18.42 -1.69
C VAL A 262 1.20 -17.15 -1.83
N GLY A 263 0.69 -15.98 -1.43
CA GLY A 263 1.43 -14.71 -1.45
C GLY A 263 2.51 -14.58 -0.37
N ILE A 264 2.67 -15.61 0.48
CA ILE A 264 3.74 -15.70 1.49
C ILE A 264 4.93 -16.54 0.98
N VAL A 265 4.76 -17.24 -0.13
CA VAL A 265 5.81 -17.98 -0.83
C VAL A 265 6.30 -17.15 -2.00
#